data_a2e957dafff4bcf918cb087fd49d3d12
#
_entry.id   a2e957dafff4bcf918cb087fd49d3d12
#
_cell.length_a   1.000
_cell.length_b   1.000
_cell.length_c   1.000
_cell.angle_alpha   90.00
_cell.angle_beta   90.00
_cell.angle_gamma   90.00
#
_symmetry.space_group_name_H-M   'P 1'
#
loop_
_entity.id
_entity.type
_entity.pdbx_description
1 polymer ?
#
loop_
_entity_poly.entity_id
_entity_poly.type
_entity_poly.pdbx_seq_one_letter_code
_entity_poly.pdbx_strand_id
1 'polypeptide(L)' 'MSAPTFTVFCQQSDELGIIHIDSVEAPDLESAILAGRMRCLDDWNGGNNGKDAPFTLEDIHCLGVAEGDVRILHWEDQLG' A
#
# COMPACT_ATOMS: atom_id res chain seq x y z
N MET A 1 -15.48 4.38 19.16
CA MET A 1 -15.67 3.52 17.98
C MET A 1 -14.42 3.53 17.13
N SER A 2 -14.01 2.37 16.68
CA SER A 2 -12.86 2.28 15.80
C SER A 2 -13.25 2.66 14.38
N ALA A 3 -12.29 3.18 13.61
CA ALA A 3 -12.49 3.46 12.20
C ALA A 3 -12.64 2.15 11.42
N PRO A 4 -13.30 2.19 10.25
CA PRO A 4 -13.36 1.00 9.39
C PRO A 4 -11.97 0.53 8.97
N THR A 5 -11.85 -0.75 8.70
CA THR A 5 -10.61 -1.34 8.23
C THR A 5 -10.70 -1.54 6.72
N PHE A 6 -9.61 -1.29 6.03
CA PHE A 6 -9.48 -1.51 4.59
C PHE A 6 -8.19 -2.26 4.31
N THR A 7 -8.20 -3.10 3.29
CA THR A 7 -6.98 -3.75 2.79
C THR A 7 -6.58 -3.02 1.52
N VAL A 8 -5.38 -2.47 1.50
CA VAL A 8 -4.88 -1.64 0.40
C VAL A 8 -3.77 -2.35 -0.34
N PHE A 9 -3.89 -2.42 -1.66
CA PHE A 9 -2.92 -3.07 -2.53
C PHE A 9 -2.16 -2.00 -3.28
N CYS A 10 -0.87 -1.89 -3.02
CA CYS A 10 -0.01 -0.87 -3.61
C CYS A 10 1.19 -1.47 -4.31
N GLN A 11 1.78 -0.69 -5.21
CA GLN A 11 2.93 -1.11 -5.99
C GLN A 11 3.83 0.08 -6.25
N GLN A 12 5.13 -0.15 -6.20
CA GLN A 12 6.11 0.86 -6.56
C GLN A 12 6.29 0.83 -8.10
N SER A 13 6.41 1.99 -8.71
CA SER A 13 6.39 2.15 -10.18
C SER A 13 7.37 1.30 -10.94
N ASP A 14 8.57 1.14 -10.39
CA ASP A 14 9.64 0.42 -11.08
C ASP A 14 9.70 -1.07 -10.75
N GLU A 15 8.85 -1.52 -9.84
CA GLU A 15 8.87 -2.91 -9.37
C GLU A 15 7.55 -3.62 -9.67
N LEU A 16 7.33 -3.83 -10.94
CA LEU A 16 6.15 -4.55 -11.42
C LEU A 16 6.19 -5.99 -10.92
N GLY A 17 5.09 -6.48 -10.46
CA GLY A 17 4.99 -7.84 -9.94
C GLY A 17 5.16 -7.95 -8.44
N ILE A 18 5.66 -6.92 -7.78
CA ILE A 18 5.77 -6.88 -6.32
C ILE A 18 4.63 -6.04 -5.77
N ILE A 19 3.70 -6.66 -5.09
CA ILE A 19 2.54 -6.00 -4.55
C ILE A 19 2.61 -5.93 -3.04
N HIS A 20 2.44 -4.74 -2.51
CA HIS A 20 2.45 -4.48 -1.09
C HIS A 20 1.00 -4.47 -0.61
N ILE A 21 0.69 -5.29 0.37
CA ILE A 21 -0.67 -5.47 0.87
C ILE A 21 -0.69 -5.12 2.36
N ASP A 22 -1.46 -4.11 2.71
CA ASP A 22 -1.58 -3.67 4.10
C ASP A 22 -3.02 -3.48 4.51
N SER A 23 -3.30 -3.79 5.76
CA SER A 23 -4.57 -3.45 6.38
C SER A 23 -4.40 -2.13 7.12
N VAL A 24 -5.28 -1.19 6.85
CA VAL A 24 -5.25 0.13 7.47
C VAL A 24 -6.62 0.47 8.06
N GLU A 25 -6.63 1.25 9.12
CA GLU A 25 -7.85 1.82 9.66
C GLU A 25 -7.94 3.27 9.19
N ALA A 26 -9.06 3.65 8.62
CA ALA A 26 -9.25 4.99 8.10
C ALA A 26 -10.73 5.34 8.08
N PRO A 27 -11.09 6.62 8.18
CA PRO A 27 -12.50 7.03 8.20
C PRO A 27 -13.21 6.89 6.86
N ASP A 28 -12.45 6.90 5.75
CA ASP A 28 -13.02 6.81 4.41
C ASP A 28 -12.02 6.20 3.43
N LEU A 29 -12.47 6.00 2.21
CA LEU A 29 -11.68 5.38 1.16
C LEU A 29 -10.43 6.18 0.80
N GLU A 30 -10.56 7.48 0.65
CA GLU A 30 -9.42 8.33 0.27
C GLU A 30 -8.32 8.29 1.33
N SER A 31 -8.70 8.35 2.59
CA SER A 31 -7.75 8.26 3.70
C SER A 31 -7.09 6.89 3.75
N ALA A 32 -7.84 5.83 3.44
CA ALA A 32 -7.29 4.47 3.39
C ALA A 32 -6.26 4.33 2.28
N ILE A 33 -6.55 4.86 1.10
CA ILE A 33 -5.62 4.84 -0.04
C ILE A 33 -4.32 5.54 0.34
N LEU A 34 -4.42 6.72 0.92
CA LEU A 34 -3.24 7.48 1.32
C LEU A 34 -2.44 6.73 2.38
N ALA A 35 -3.12 6.20 3.40
CA ALA A 35 -2.44 5.45 4.46
C ALA A 35 -1.70 4.22 3.91
N GLY A 36 -2.33 3.50 2.99
CA GLY A 36 -1.71 2.33 2.36
C GLY A 36 -0.50 2.71 1.52
N ARG A 37 -0.62 3.78 0.74
CA ARG A 37 0.50 4.30 -0.06
C ARG A 37 1.67 4.73 0.82
N MET A 38 1.37 5.40 1.92
CA MET A 38 2.42 5.83 2.86
C MET A 38 3.13 4.66 3.51
N ARG A 39 2.41 3.60 3.84
CA ARG A 39 3.02 2.39 4.39
C ARG A 39 3.92 1.69 3.38
N CYS A 40 3.46 1.61 2.13
CA CYS A 40 4.25 1.04 1.05
C CYS A 40 5.53 1.86 0.83
N LEU A 41 5.39 3.16 0.80
CA LEU A 41 6.51 4.08 0.65
C LEU A 41 7.54 3.91 1.77
N ASP A 42 7.06 3.85 3.00
CA ASP A 42 7.92 3.67 4.17
C ASP A 42 8.71 2.38 4.08
N ASP A 43 8.07 1.32 3.64
CA ASP A 43 8.71 0.02 3.45
C ASP A 43 9.80 0.07 2.37
N TRP A 44 9.51 0.69 1.23
CA TRP A 44 10.49 0.84 0.15
C TRP A 44 11.67 1.73 0.54
N ASN A 45 11.43 2.73 1.37
CA ASN A 45 12.49 3.63 1.84
C ASN A 45 13.23 3.08 3.07
N GLY A 46 12.79 1.95 3.60
CA GLY A 46 13.40 1.35 4.79
C GLY A 46 13.28 2.25 6.01
N GLY A 47 12.20 3.02 6.10
CA GLY A 47 11.98 3.97 7.19
C GLY A 47 12.60 5.34 6.98
N ASN A 48 13.35 5.53 5.90
CA ASN A 48 13.99 6.80 5.61
C ASN A 48 13.08 7.67 4.73
N ASN A 49 12.25 8.47 5.34
CA ASN A 49 11.28 9.34 4.66
C ASN A 49 11.70 10.81 4.64
N GLY A 50 12.98 11.08 4.85
CA GLY A 50 13.51 12.44 4.82
C GLY A 50 13.73 12.93 3.41
N LYS A 51 14.37 14.08 3.28
CA LYS A 51 14.68 14.73 2.01
C LYS A 51 15.50 13.87 1.06
N ASP A 52 16.30 12.97 1.60
CA ASP A 52 17.17 12.08 0.81
C ASP A 52 16.56 10.71 0.56
N ALA A 53 15.28 10.55 0.82
CA ALA A 53 14.60 9.28 0.60
C ALA A 53 14.65 8.91 -0.89
N PRO A 54 14.95 7.64 -1.22
CA PRO A 54 15.09 7.22 -2.61
C PRO A 54 13.77 7.23 -3.39
N PHE A 55 12.64 7.11 -2.69
CA PHE A 55 11.32 7.09 -3.32
C PHE A 55 10.41 8.15 -2.74
N THR A 56 9.45 8.60 -3.53
CA THR A 56 8.44 9.56 -3.10
C THR A 56 7.04 8.94 -3.22
N LEU A 57 6.06 9.60 -2.67
CA LEU A 57 4.68 9.11 -2.74
C LEU A 57 4.19 8.97 -4.18
N GLU A 58 4.71 9.78 -5.10
CA GLU A 58 4.38 9.68 -6.52
C GLU A 58 4.84 8.38 -7.16
N ASP A 59 5.82 7.72 -6.55
CA ASP A 59 6.32 6.43 -7.05
C ASP A 59 5.45 5.25 -6.60
N ILE A 60 4.49 5.51 -5.73
CA ILE A 60 3.64 4.46 -5.16
C ILE A 60 2.23 4.56 -5.74
N HIS A 61 1.76 3.48 -6.34
CA HIS A 61 0.42 3.42 -6.92
C HIS A 61 -0.49 2.51 -6.11
N CYS A 62 -1.71 2.96 -5.89
CA CYS A 62 -2.73 2.11 -5.28
C CYS A 62 -3.40 1.33 -6.40
N LEU A 63 -3.28 0.01 -6.36
CA LEU A 63 -3.87 -0.88 -7.36
C LEU A 63 -5.33 -1.19 -7.04
N GLY A 64 -5.68 -1.16 -5.77
CA GLY A 64 -7.04 -1.45 -5.35
C GLY A 64 -7.17 -1.45 -3.85
N VAL A 65 -8.42 -1.45 -3.40
CA VAL A 65 -8.75 -1.48 -1.98
C VAL A 65 -9.91 -2.46 -1.79
N ALA A 66 -9.81 -3.28 -0.77
CA ALA A 66 -10.89 -4.16 -0.36
C ALA A 66 -11.42 -3.71 1.00
N GLU A 67 -12.68 -3.90 1.23
CA GLU A 67 -13.31 -3.61 2.51
C GLU A 67 -12.90 -4.67 3.53
N GLY A 68 -12.53 -4.24 4.71
CA GLY A 68 -12.15 -5.15 5.79
C GLY A 68 -10.71 -5.59 5.73
N ASP A 69 -10.36 -6.53 6.59
CA ASP A 69 -9.03 -7.13 6.65
C ASP A 69 -9.07 -8.44 5.87
N VAL A 70 -8.64 -8.37 4.62
CA VAL A 70 -8.72 -9.49 3.69
C VAL A 70 -7.49 -10.37 3.79
N ARG A 71 -7.70 -11.67 3.86
CA ARG A 71 -6.62 -12.64 3.93
C ARG A 71 -6.42 -13.28 2.56
N ILE A 72 -5.26 -13.08 1.98
CA ILE A 72 -4.92 -13.65 0.69
C ILE A 72 -4.43 -15.09 0.92
N LEU A 73 -5.13 -16.07 0.39
CA LEU A 73 -4.75 -17.47 0.51
C LEU A 73 -3.92 -17.95 -0.68
N HIS A 74 -4.02 -17.28 -1.80
CA HIS A 74 -3.29 -17.62 -3.01
C HIS A 74 -3.09 -16.37 -3.85
N TRP A 75 -1.92 -16.24 -4.39
CA TRP A 75 -1.59 -15.10 -5.25
C TRP A 75 -0.65 -15.58 -6.36
N GLU A 76 -1.02 -15.35 -7.60
CA GLU A 76 -0.16 -15.64 -8.73
C GLU A 76 0.24 -14.36 -9.42
N ASP A 77 1.54 -14.19 -9.60
CA ASP A 77 2.07 -13.06 -10.32
C ASP A 77 2.02 -13.39 -11.81
N GLN A 78 1.25 -12.62 -12.55
CA GLN A 78 1.06 -12.83 -13.97
C GLN A 78 2.31 -12.57 -14.79
N LEU A 79 3.24 -11.86 -14.21
CA LEU A 79 4.47 -11.52 -14.89
C LEU A 79 5.59 -12.50 -14.59
N GLY A 80 5.29 -13.43 -13.75
CA GLY A 80 6.27 -14.43 -13.38
C GLY A 80 6.65 -15.29 -14.56
#